data_fe1d2d2821bbeff001c1f3002273ad3f
#
_entry.id   fe1d2d2821bbeff001c1f3002273ad3f
#
_cell.length_a   1.000
_cell.length_b   1.000
_cell.length_c   1.000
_cell.angle_alpha   90.00
_cell.angle_beta   90.00
_cell.angle_gamma   90.00
#
_symmetry.space_group_name_H-M   'P 1'
#
loop_
_entity.id
_entity.type
_entity.pdbx_description
1 polymer ?
#
loop_
_entity_poly.entity_id
_entity_poly.type
_entity_poly.pdbx_seq_one_letter_code
_entity_poly.pdbx_strand_id
1 'polypeptide(L)'
;MAEAPRLIQSKADLAEGVAHLVAVCPVWARVAPDLGPLPLLRHADGFAALADAVVGQLISISAAAAISARLRAAGLMTPEAILAASEDALRAAGLSRPKARYLKAIAAAGLDWDGLRTLPDDQALATLTALP
;
A
#
# COMPACT_ATOMS: atom_id res chain seq x y z
N MET A 1 -7.52 -17.70 -24.25
CA MET A 1 -7.91 -16.82 -23.14
C MET A 1 -6.76 -16.84 -22.15
N ALA A 2 -6.21 -15.69 -21.81
CA ALA A 2 -5.25 -15.62 -20.70
C ALA A 2 -6.01 -15.95 -19.42
N GLU A 3 -5.52 -16.93 -18.67
CA GLU A 3 -6.01 -17.26 -17.33
C GLU A 3 -5.88 -16.02 -16.44
N ALA A 4 -6.92 -15.72 -15.65
CA ALA A 4 -6.86 -14.57 -14.74
C ALA A 4 -5.65 -14.72 -13.80
N PRO A 5 -4.89 -13.64 -13.53
CA PRO A 5 -3.71 -13.72 -12.69
C PRO A 5 -4.08 -14.24 -11.31
N ARG A 6 -3.34 -15.25 -10.86
CA ARG A 6 -3.56 -15.85 -9.54
C ARG A 6 -3.00 -14.96 -8.45
N LEU A 7 -3.81 -14.69 -7.44
CA LEU A 7 -3.39 -13.88 -6.30
C LEU A 7 -2.50 -14.69 -5.34
N ILE A 8 -1.38 -14.12 -4.93
CA ILE A 8 -0.50 -14.68 -3.91
C ILE A 8 -1.04 -14.27 -2.54
N GLN A 9 -1.65 -15.21 -1.82
CA GLN A 9 -2.31 -14.96 -0.53
C GLN A 9 -1.70 -15.73 0.63
N SER A 10 -0.91 -16.75 0.33
CA SER A 10 -0.35 -17.66 1.33
C SER A 10 1.14 -17.97 1.04
N LYS A 11 1.82 -18.54 2.04
CA LYS A 11 3.17 -19.07 1.86
C LYS A 11 3.20 -20.25 0.88
N ALA A 12 2.10 -20.99 0.75
CA ALA A 12 1.99 -22.07 -0.23
C ALA A 12 1.98 -21.51 -1.66
N ASP A 13 1.28 -20.42 -1.92
CA ASP A 13 1.27 -19.76 -3.23
C ASP A 13 2.68 -19.24 -3.59
N LEU A 14 3.43 -18.70 -2.61
CA LEU A 14 4.82 -18.30 -2.82
C LEU A 14 5.71 -19.50 -3.16
N ALA A 15 5.57 -20.61 -2.43
CA ALA A 15 6.36 -21.81 -2.68
C ALA A 15 6.10 -22.39 -4.07
N GLU A 16 4.84 -22.39 -4.51
CA GLU A 16 4.47 -22.80 -5.88
C GLU A 16 5.09 -21.86 -6.93
N GLY A 17 5.03 -20.55 -6.72
CA GLY A 17 5.66 -19.57 -7.61
C GLY A 17 7.18 -19.76 -7.69
N VAL A 18 7.85 -19.99 -6.56
CA VAL A 18 9.29 -20.31 -6.53
C VAL A 18 9.59 -21.59 -7.28
N ALA A 19 8.81 -22.65 -7.08
CA ALA A 19 8.98 -23.92 -7.78
C ALA A 19 8.86 -23.74 -9.29
N HIS A 20 7.88 -22.94 -9.74
CA HIS A 20 7.75 -22.59 -11.15
C HIS A 20 8.96 -21.83 -11.68
N LEU A 21 9.44 -20.81 -10.97
CA LEU A 21 10.62 -20.04 -11.39
C LEU A 21 11.89 -20.89 -11.44
N VAL A 22 12.07 -21.79 -10.48
CA VAL A 22 13.19 -22.76 -10.47
C VAL A 22 13.14 -23.67 -11.69
N ALA A 23 11.94 -24.09 -12.11
CA ALA A 23 11.78 -24.98 -13.28
C ALA A 23 12.08 -24.27 -14.61
N VAL A 24 11.78 -22.97 -14.74
CA VAL A 24 11.86 -22.24 -16.02
C VAL A 24 13.06 -21.28 -16.13
N CYS A 25 13.75 -20.99 -15.03
CA CYS A 25 14.84 -20.01 -15.00
C CYS A 25 16.11 -20.59 -14.35
N PRO A 26 17.19 -20.77 -15.11
CA PRO A 26 18.45 -21.32 -14.57
C PRO A 26 19.07 -20.48 -13.43
N VAL A 27 18.85 -19.16 -13.43
CA VAL A 27 19.34 -18.29 -12.35
C VAL A 27 18.60 -18.61 -11.05
N TRP A 28 17.26 -18.71 -11.10
CA TRP A 28 16.46 -19.12 -9.94
C TRP A 28 16.79 -20.53 -9.47
N ALA A 29 17.00 -21.47 -10.37
CA ALA A 29 17.41 -22.84 -10.01
C ALA A 29 18.71 -22.84 -9.18
N ARG A 30 19.63 -21.94 -9.47
CA ARG A 30 20.92 -21.83 -8.78
C ARG A 30 20.85 -21.13 -7.43
N VAL A 31 20.04 -20.05 -7.31
CA VAL A 31 20.05 -19.18 -6.11
C VAL A 31 18.99 -19.52 -5.09
N ALA A 32 17.84 -20.10 -5.52
CA ALA A 32 16.72 -20.36 -4.62
C ALA A 32 17.06 -21.27 -3.43
N PRO A 33 17.90 -22.34 -3.57
CA PRO A 33 18.29 -23.16 -2.43
C PRO A 33 18.97 -22.40 -1.29
N ASP A 34 19.72 -21.34 -1.61
CA ASP A 34 20.50 -20.56 -0.65
C ASP A 34 19.65 -19.45 0.02
N LEU A 35 18.51 -19.08 -0.57
CA LEU A 35 17.66 -18.01 -0.04
C LEU A 35 16.74 -18.45 1.10
N GLY A 36 16.47 -19.75 1.22
CA GLY A 36 15.49 -20.28 2.15
C GLY A 36 14.03 -19.85 1.79
N PRO A 37 13.07 -20.05 2.70
CA PRO A 37 11.68 -19.72 2.42
C PRO A 37 11.48 -18.20 2.33
N LEU A 38 10.85 -17.76 1.23
CA LEU A 38 10.56 -16.36 1.02
C LEU A 38 9.48 -15.85 2.00
N PRO A 39 9.62 -14.63 2.52
CA PRO A 39 8.60 -14.03 3.36
C PRO A 39 7.38 -13.63 2.54
N LEU A 40 6.18 -13.92 3.04
CA LEU A 40 4.95 -13.37 2.50
C LEU A 40 4.77 -11.94 3.02
N LEU A 41 5.07 -10.96 2.19
CA LEU A 41 4.88 -9.55 2.50
C LEU A 41 3.46 -9.14 2.10
N ARG A 42 2.61 -8.95 3.11
CA ARG A 42 1.25 -8.42 2.91
C ARG A 42 1.11 -7.13 3.71
N HIS A 43 0.58 -6.12 3.06
CA HIS A 43 0.23 -4.86 3.68
C HIS A 43 -1.30 -4.74 3.78
N ALA A 44 -1.78 -3.96 4.75
CA ALA A 44 -3.17 -3.52 4.74
C ALA A 44 -3.44 -2.74 3.45
N ASP A 45 -4.69 -2.75 3.02
CA ASP A 45 -5.16 -1.99 1.85
C ASP A 45 -6.11 -0.86 2.29
N GLY A 46 -6.74 -0.21 1.32
CA GLY A 46 -7.69 0.86 1.56
C GLY A 46 -7.04 2.21 1.84
N PHE A 47 -7.83 3.13 2.37
CA PHE A 47 -7.40 4.51 2.63
C PHE A 47 -6.15 4.59 3.52
N ALA A 48 -6.11 3.81 4.60
CA ALA A 48 -4.97 3.84 5.54
C ALA A 48 -3.66 3.43 4.87
N ALA A 49 -3.69 2.45 3.97
CA ALA A 49 -2.52 2.02 3.21
C ALA A 49 -2.03 3.11 2.25
N LEU A 50 -2.94 3.80 1.56
CA LEU A 50 -2.58 4.92 0.69
C LEU A 50 -2.06 6.11 1.51
N ALA A 51 -2.67 6.38 2.67
CA ALA A 51 -2.19 7.40 3.58
C ALA A 51 -0.75 7.12 4.05
N ASP A 52 -0.43 5.89 4.42
CA ASP A 52 0.93 5.47 4.78
C ASP A 52 1.91 5.66 3.60
N ALA A 53 1.48 5.34 2.38
CA ALA A 53 2.30 5.56 1.18
C ALA A 53 2.60 7.05 0.96
N VAL A 54 1.60 7.92 1.09
CA VAL A 54 1.79 9.39 1.01
C VAL A 54 2.71 9.90 2.12
N VAL A 55 2.52 9.43 3.36
CA VAL A 55 3.38 9.77 4.50
C VAL A 55 4.83 9.41 4.21
N GLY A 56 5.07 8.22 3.66
CA GLY A 56 6.41 7.68 3.41
C GLY A 56 7.18 8.33 2.26
N GLN A 57 6.52 9.12 1.40
CA GLN A 57 7.19 9.74 0.26
C GLN A 57 8.33 10.68 0.70
N LEU A 58 9.51 10.50 0.11
CA LEU A 58 10.69 11.37 0.26
C LEU A 58 11.22 11.50 1.71
N ILE A 59 10.93 10.56 2.58
CA ILE A 59 11.46 10.52 3.96
C ILE A 59 11.97 9.12 4.30
N SER A 60 12.71 8.98 5.39
CA SER A 60 13.20 7.69 5.87
C SER A 60 12.05 6.80 6.37
N ILE A 61 12.27 5.47 6.33
CA ILE A 61 11.30 4.48 6.83
C ILE A 61 10.98 4.75 8.31
N SER A 62 11.97 5.08 9.14
CA SER A 62 11.78 5.36 10.56
C SER A 62 10.95 6.62 10.80
N ALA A 63 11.19 7.68 10.02
CA ALA A 63 10.40 8.91 10.09
C ALA A 63 8.95 8.65 9.66
N ALA A 64 8.74 7.92 8.56
CA ALA A 64 7.42 7.54 8.09
C ALA A 64 6.66 6.73 9.16
N ALA A 65 7.29 5.72 9.76
CA ALA A 65 6.70 4.91 10.80
C ALA A 65 6.28 5.75 12.03
N ALA A 66 7.11 6.70 12.44
CA ALA A 66 6.79 7.60 13.56
C ALA A 66 5.61 8.52 13.26
N ILE A 67 5.49 9.06 12.04
CA ILE A 67 4.36 9.90 11.63
C ILE A 67 3.09 9.06 11.55
N SER A 68 3.15 7.91 10.90
CA SER A 68 2.01 6.98 10.79
C SER A 68 1.51 6.53 12.17
N ALA A 69 2.42 6.27 13.13
CA ALA A 69 2.03 5.92 14.50
C ALA A 69 1.28 7.07 15.20
N ARG A 70 1.73 8.32 15.02
CA ARG A 70 1.03 9.50 15.58
C ARG A 70 -0.35 9.71 14.96
N LEU A 71 -0.47 9.54 13.63
CA LEU A 71 -1.76 9.62 12.94
C LEU A 71 -2.73 8.55 13.44
N ARG A 72 -2.27 7.31 13.63
CA ARG A 72 -3.09 6.22 14.21
C ARG A 72 -3.50 6.53 15.64
N ALA A 73 -2.58 6.99 16.48
CA ALA A 73 -2.87 7.35 17.87
C ALA A 73 -3.89 8.49 17.98
N ALA A 74 -3.89 9.41 17.00
CA ALA A 74 -4.87 10.50 16.91
C ALA A 74 -6.18 10.09 16.20
N GLY A 75 -6.33 8.84 15.75
CA GLY A 75 -7.51 8.36 15.01
C GLY A 75 -7.63 8.93 13.58
N LEU A 76 -6.52 9.43 13.01
CA LEU A 76 -6.50 10.14 11.71
C LEU A 76 -6.13 9.21 10.53
N MET A 77 -6.68 8.00 10.51
CA MET A 77 -6.40 7.02 9.45
C MET A 77 -7.67 6.58 8.68
N THR A 78 -8.72 7.43 8.72
CA THR A 78 -9.92 7.25 7.91
C THR A 78 -10.23 8.52 7.12
N PRO A 79 -10.92 8.43 5.97
CA PRO A 79 -11.31 9.60 5.19
C PRO A 79 -12.08 10.64 6.03
N GLU A 80 -13.04 10.19 6.83
CA GLU A 80 -13.90 11.04 7.64
C GLU A 80 -13.08 11.81 8.68
N ALA A 81 -12.15 11.13 9.36
CA ALA A 81 -11.30 11.75 10.36
C ALA A 81 -10.33 12.77 9.75
N ILE A 82 -9.76 12.46 8.59
CA ILE A 82 -8.89 13.39 7.85
C ILE A 82 -9.67 14.64 7.39
N LEU A 83 -10.90 14.47 6.91
CA LEU A 83 -11.74 15.59 6.48
C LEU A 83 -12.13 16.48 7.66
N ALA A 84 -12.45 15.90 8.81
CA ALA A 84 -12.83 16.62 10.03
C ALA A 84 -11.65 17.33 10.70
N ALA A 85 -10.42 16.83 10.53
CA ALA A 85 -9.22 17.39 11.14
C ALA A 85 -8.85 18.75 10.52
N SER A 86 -8.34 19.67 11.34
CA SER A 86 -7.71 20.90 10.84
C SER A 86 -6.35 20.59 10.18
N GLU A 87 -5.89 21.48 9.30
CA GLU A 87 -4.54 21.36 8.72
C GLU A 87 -3.47 21.38 9.83
N ASP A 88 -3.67 22.20 10.87
CA ASP A 88 -2.75 22.29 12.00
C ASP A 88 -2.68 20.99 12.80
N ALA A 89 -3.79 20.30 13.02
CA ALA A 89 -3.82 18.98 13.67
C ALA A 89 -3.05 17.94 12.87
N LEU A 90 -3.20 17.91 11.55
CA LEU A 90 -2.46 17.01 10.65
C LEU A 90 -0.96 17.33 10.67
N ARG A 91 -0.59 18.61 10.70
CA ARG A 91 0.80 19.03 10.80
C ARG A 91 1.42 18.71 12.16
N ALA A 92 0.65 18.86 13.24
CA ALA A 92 1.09 18.46 14.58
C ALA A 92 1.41 16.96 14.68
N ALA A 93 0.71 16.12 13.91
CA ALA A 93 1.05 14.71 13.76
C ALA A 93 2.34 14.45 12.95
N GLY A 94 2.90 15.47 12.30
CA GLY A 94 4.17 15.41 11.59
C GLY A 94 4.06 15.48 10.06
N LEU A 95 2.88 15.70 9.51
CA LEU A 95 2.72 15.86 8.06
C LEU A 95 3.28 17.21 7.58
N SER A 96 3.94 17.21 6.42
CA SER A 96 4.21 18.44 5.70
C SER A 96 2.91 19.05 5.17
N ARG A 97 2.91 20.36 4.93
CA ARG A 97 1.73 21.05 4.39
C ARG A 97 1.22 20.41 3.08
N PRO A 98 2.08 20.07 2.09
CA PRO A 98 1.62 19.38 0.90
C PRO A 98 0.97 18.03 1.20
N LYS A 99 1.56 17.20 2.06
CA LYS A 99 1.01 15.88 2.42
C LYS A 99 -0.34 15.99 3.13
N ALA A 100 -0.52 16.96 4.03
CA ALA A 100 -1.80 17.22 4.66
C ALA A 100 -2.88 17.57 3.63
N ARG A 101 -2.56 18.39 2.63
CA ARG A 101 -3.47 18.73 1.53
C ARG A 101 -3.79 17.53 0.64
N TYR A 102 -2.78 16.71 0.28
CA TYR A 102 -2.99 15.48 -0.51
C TYR A 102 -3.90 14.51 0.22
N LEU A 103 -3.67 14.26 1.51
CA LEU A 103 -4.55 13.36 2.29
C LEU A 103 -5.98 13.88 2.36
N LYS A 104 -6.19 15.19 2.52
CA LYS A 104 -7.53 15.78 2.48
C LYS A 104 -8.18 15.63 1.09
N ALA A 105 -7.45 15.84 0.03
CA ALA A 105 -7.98 15.69 -1.33
C ALA A 105 -8.31 14.22 -1.65
N ILE A 106 -7.47 13.27 -1.25
CA ILE A 106 -7.72 11.84 -1.37
C ILE A 106 -8.96 11.42 -0.56
N ALA A 107 -9.08 11.92 0.68
CA ALA A 107 -10.24 11.65 1.52
C ALA A 107 -11.54 12.22 0.92
N ALA A 108 -11.47 13.39 0.31
CA ALA A 108 -12.62 14.04 -0.34
C ALA A 108 -13.03 13.39 -1.66
N ALA A 109 -12.16 12.59 -2.28
CA ALA A 109 -12.45 11.93 -3.57
C ALA A 109 -13.54 10.85 -3.46
N GLY A 110 -13.85 10.37 -2.25
CA GLY A 110 -14.95 9.42 -2.02
C GLY A 110 -14.78 8.08 -2.72
N LEU A 111 -13.53 7.57 -2.78
CA LEU A 111 -13.25 6.30 -3.45
C LEU A 111 -13.94 5.13 -2.75
N ASP A 112 -14.45 4.20 -3.55
CA ASP A 112 -14.85 2.87 -3.09
C ASP A 112 -13.61 1.99 -2.87
N TRP A 113 -13.07 2.04 -1.66
CA TRP A 113 -11.86 1.31 -1.28
C TRP A 113 -12.01 -0.21 -1.36
N ASP A 114 -13.20 -0.72 -1.08
CA ASP A 114 -13.49 -2.15 -1.17
C ASP A 114 -13.64 -2.59 -2.63
N GLY A 115 -14.30 -1.77 -3.44
CA GLY A 115 -14.43 -2.01 -4.87
C GLY A 115 -13.11 -2.04 -5.61
N LEU A 116 -12.11 -1.24 -5.19
CA LEU A 116 -10.77 -1.25 -5.79
C LEU A 116 -10.11 -2.63 -5.82
N ARG A 117 -10.39 -3.50 -4.82
CA ARG A 117 -9.85 -4.87 -4.76
C ARG A 117 -10.32 -5.78 -5.89
N THR A 118 -11.45 -5.45 -6.49
CA THR A 118 -12.10 -6.26 -7.52
C THR A 118 -11.97 -5.68 -8.93
N LEU A 119 -11.39 -4.48 -9.05
CA LEU A 119 -11.13 -3.86 -10.35
C LEU A 119 -9.98 -4.57 -11.07
N PRO A 120 -10.03 -4.65 -12.41
CA PRO A 120 -8.86 -4.94 -13.22
C PRO A 120 -7.73 -3.94 -12.94
N ASP A 121 -6.47 -4.38 -13.04
CA ASP A 121 -5.29 -3.58 -12.67
C ASP A 121 -5.22 -2.24 -13.40
N ASP A 122 -5.56 -2.21 -14.69
CA ASP A 122 -5.59 -0.99 -15.50
C ASP A 122 -6.64 0.02 -15.00
N GLN A 123 -7.80 -0.45 -14.58
CA GLN A 123 -8.86 0.39 -14.02
C GLN A 123 -8.50 0.89 -12.62
N ALA A 124 -7.95 0.02 -11.77
CA ALA A 124 -7.46 0.41 -10.45
C ALA A 124 -6.35 1.46 -10.56
N LEU A 125 -5.40 1.27 -11.49
CA LEU A 125 -4.34 2.23 -11.77
C LEU A 125 -4.91 3.58 -12.25
N ALA A 126 -5.83 3.56 -13.20
CA ALA A 126 -6.48 4.77 -13.71
C ALA A 126 -7.23 5.53 -12.60
N THR A 127 -7.95 4.80 -11.73
CA THR A 127 -8.68 5.37 -10.60
C THR A 127 -7.73 6.05 -9.60
N LEU A 128 -6.64 5.39 -9.24
CA LEU A 128 -5.67 5.92 -8.27
C LEU A 128 -4.82 7.06 -8.85
N THR A 129 -4.46 7.02 -10.12
CA THR A 129 -3.68 8.08 -10.77
C THR A 129 -4.52 9.32 -11.12
N ALA A 130 -5.84 9.23 -11.07
CA ALA A 130 -6.74 10.39 -11.16
C ALA A 130 -6.80 11.22 -9.86
N LEU A 131 -6.26 10.70 -8.75
CA LEU A 131 -6.14 11.44 -7.50
C LEU A 131 -5.11 12.57 -7.62
N PRO A 132 -5.26 13.67 -6.88
CA PRO A 132 -4.35 14.82 -6.94
C PRO A 132 -2.95 14.50 -6.38
#